data_86348061e5548e38bb8c72c019411764
#
_entry.id   86348061e5548e38bb8c72c019411764
#
_cell.length_a   1.000
_cell.length_b   1.000
_cell.length_c   1.000
_cell.angle_alpha   90.00
_cell.angle_beta   90.00
_cell.angle_gamma   90.00
#
_symmetry.space_group_name_H-M   'P 1'
#
loop_
_entity.id
_entity.type
_entity.pdbx_description
1 polymer ?
#
loop_
_entity_poly.entity_id
_entity_poly.type
_entity_poly.pdbx_seq_one_letter_code
_entity_poly.pdbx_strand_id
1 'polypeptide(L)'
;MTFKELNITEPILEALKEKKYENPTPIQEKAIPVALENRDIIGIAQTGTGKTAAFAIPIIQLLAGEATDNKHNIKALILTPTRELAIQIDECFSDYAKHTSLRHTVIFGGVNQNPQV
;
A
#
# COMPACT_ATOMS: atom_id res chain seq x y z
N MET A 1 -17.40 5.77 10.01
CA MET A 1 -16.74 6.23 8.76
C MET A 1 -16.42 5.02 7.89
N THR A 2 -16.66 5.11 6.59
CA THR A 2 -16.35 4.05 5.64
C THR A 2 -15.10 4.43 4.81
N PHE A 3 -14.51 3.43 4.15
CA PHE A 3 -13.37 3.72 3.27
C PHE A 3 -13.72 4.68 2.13
N LYS A 4 -14.95 4.63 1.66
CA LYS A 4 -15.39 5.54 0.59
C LYS A 4 -15.30 7.01 1.00
N GLU A 5 -15.53 7.30 2.26
CA GLU A 5 -15.46 8.66 2.80
C GLU A 5 -14.03 9.20 2.89
N LEU A 6 -13.03 8.34 2.72
CA LEU A 6 -11.63 8.75 2.75
C LEU A 6 -11.08 9.14 1.38
N ASN A 7 -11.95 9.30 0.37
CA ASN A 7 -11.56 9.66 -0.99
C ASN A 7 -10.71 8.59 -1.69
N ILE A 8 -10.95 7.33 -1.35
CA ILE A 8 -10.28 6.20 -1.99
C ILE A 8 -10.94 5.91 -3.33
N THR A 9 -10.12 5.66 -4.36
CA THR A 9 -10.63 5.40 -5.73
C THR A 9 -11.26 4.03 -5.85
N GLU A 10 -12.11 3.86 -6.87
CA GLU A 10 -12.88 2.63 -7.07
C GLU A 10 -12.05 1.35 -7.18
N PRO A 11 -10.92 1.30 -7.92
CA PRO A 11 -10.13 0.07 -7.98
C PRO A 11 -9.68 -0.43 -6.62
N ILE A 12 -9.32 0.47 -5.71
CA ILE A 12 -8.91 0.11 -4.36
C ILE A 12 -10.12 -0.25 -3.51
N LEU A 13 -11.24 0.47 -3.67
CA LEU A 13 -12.48 0.16 -2.97
C LEU A 13 -12.98 -1.25 -3.33
N GLU A 14 -12.85 -1.67 -4.58
CA GLU A 14 -13.20 -3.01 -4.99
C GLU A 14 -12.33 -4.06 -4.30
N ALA A 15 -11.02 -3.81 -4.22
CA ALA A 15 -10.11 -4.71 -3.51
C ALA A 15 -10.46 -4.83 -2.03
N LEU A 16 -10.80 -3.71 -1.39
CA LEU A 16 -11.23 -3.71 0.01
C LEU A 16 -12.53 -4.49 0.20
N LYS A 17 -13.46 -4.33 -0.73
CA LYS A 17 -14.73 -5.06 -0.70
C LYS A 17 -14.52 -6.56 -0.82
N GLU A 18 -13.62 -6.98 -1.70
CA GLU A 18 -13.30 -8.40 -1.86
C GLU A 18 -12.69 -9.00 -0.59
N LYS A 19 -11.94 -8.20 0.17
CA LYS A 19 -11.40 -8.61 1.47
C LYS A 19 -12.43 -8.47 2.59
N LYS A 20 -13.63 -7.99 2.29
CA LYS A 20 -14.71 -7.76 3.25
C LYS A 20 -14.36 -6.71 4.30
N TYR A 21 -13.55 -5.74 3.93
CA TYR A 21 -13.22 -4.61 4.80
C TYR A 21 -14.19 -3.47 4.50
N GLU A 22 -15.03 -3.13 5.45
CA GLU A 22 -16.03 -2.09 5.29
C GLU A 22 -15.64 -0.78 5.94
N ASN A 23 -15.03 -0.85 7.11
CA ASN A 23 -14.69 0.32 7.90
C ASN A 23 -13.20 0.39 8.15
N PRO A 24 -12.59 1.58 8.03
CA PRO A 24 -11.18 1.73 8.33
C PRO A 24 -10.90 1.63 9.83
N THR A 25 -9.68 1.22 10.16
CA THR A 25 -9.20 1.27 11.53
C THR A 25 -8.82 2.71 11.89
N PRO A 26 -8.65 3.03 13.20
CA PRO A 26 -8.28 4.40 13.60
C PRO A 26 -7.03 4.94 12.92
N ILE A 27 -5.97 4.12 12.77
CA ILE A 27 -4.76 4.59 12.10
C ILE A 27 -5.01 4.85 10.61
N GLN A 28 -5.86 4.06 9.98
CA GLN A 28 -6.22 4.27 8.57
C GLN A 28 -7.00 5.57 8.39
N GLU A 29 -7.96 5.84 9.26
CA GLU A 29 -8.76 7.08 9.20
C GLU A 29 -7.88 8.31 9.33
N LYS A 30 -6.87 8.27 10.17
CA LYS A 30 -6.00 9.41 10.42
C LYS A 30 -4.92 9.57 9.36
N ALA A 31 -4.34 8.48 8.90
CA ALA A 31 -3.17 8.52 8.02
C ALA A 31 -3.53 8.66 6.54
N ILE A 32 -4.55 7.96 6.06
CA ILE A 32 -4.86 7.95 4.63
C ILE A 32 -5.15 9.34 4.06
N PRO A 33 -6.02 10.17 4.67
CA PRO A 33 -6.28 11.50 4.11
C PRO A 33 -5.04 12.39 4.05
N VAL A 34 -4.19 12.34 5.07
CA VAL A 34 -2.98 13.14 5.12
C VAL A 34 -1.97 12.68 4.07
N ALA A 35 -1.83 11.37 3.90
CA ALA A 35 -0.94 10.79 2.89
C ALA A 35 -1.40 11.13 1.47
N LEU A 36 -2.70 11.14 1.22
CA LEU A 36 -3.24 11.51 -0.09
C LEU A 36 -2.99 12.98 -0.44
N GLU A 37 -2.70 13.82 0.55
CA GLU A 37 -2.28 15.21 0.34
C GLU A 37 -0.79 15.34 0.07
N ASN A 38 -0.06 14.24 -0.09
CA ASN A 38 1.39 14.21 -0.31
C ASN A 38 2.20 14.77 0.87
N ARG A 39 1.69 14.61 2.07
CA ARG A 39 2.36 15.08 3.29
C ARG A 39 3.12 13.94 3.95
N ASP A 40 4.22 14.27 4.59
CA ASP A 40 5.01 13.31 5.37
C ASP A 40 4.26 12.93 6.64
N ILE A 41 4.34 11.66 7.02
CA ILE A 41 3.61 11.14 8.17
C ILE A 41 4.52 10.22 8.99
N ILE A 42 4.44 10.35 10.32
CA ILE A 42 4.94 9.32 11.24
C ILE A 42 3.71 8.72 11.92
N GLY A 43 3.42 7.46 11.61
CA GLY A 43 2.28 6.75 12.18
C GLY A 43 2.74 5.68 13.15
N ILE A 44 2.24 5.73 14.38
CA ILE A 44 2.56 4.77 15.42
C ILE A 44 1.28 4.09 15.86
N ALA A 45 1.25 2.76 15.74
CA ALA A 45 0.11 1.96 16.14
C ALA A 45 0.56 0.55 16.50
N GLN A 46 -0.24 -0.14 17.26
CA GLN A 46 0.06 -1.51 17.65
C GLN A 46 -0.09 -2.47 16.47
N THR A 47 0.58 -3.62 16.57
CA THR A 47 0.46 -4.70 15.58
C THR A 47 -1.00 -5.13 15.44
N GLY A 48 -1.44 -5.38 14.21
CA GLY A 48 -2.81 -5.83 13.96
C GLY A 48 -3.83 -4.71 13.82
N THR A 49 -3.38 -3.43 13.79
CA THR A 49 -4.28 -2.29 13.68
C THR A 49 -4.44 -1.76 12.25
N GLY A 50 -3.91 -2.48 11.27
CA GLY A 50 -4.06 -2.08 9.87
C GLY A 50 -3.05 -1.05 9.39
N LYS A 51 -1.86 -0.98 10.02
CA LYS A 51 -0.82 -0.03 9.61
C LYS A 51 -0.38 -0.19 8.16
N THR A 52 -0.26 -1.43 7.70
CA THR A 52 0.22 -1.69 6.33
C THR A 52 -0.74 -1.06 5.31
N ALA A 53 -2.03 -1.27 5.47
CA ALA A 53 -3.02 -0.66 4.57
C ALA A 53 -3.01 0.87 4.68
N ALA A 54 -2.75 1.40 5.87
CA ALA A 54 -2.73 2.84 6.09
C ALA A 54 -1.69 3.55 5.23
N PHE A 55 -0.56 2.91 4.92
CA PHE A 55 0.41 3.51 4.00
C PHE A 55 0.32 2.93 2.58
N ALA A 56 -0.05 1.66 2.44
CA ALA A 56 -0.12 1.03 1.12
C ALA A 56 -1.22 1.64 0.24
N ILE A 57 -2.40 1.86 0.80
CA ILE A 57 -3.51 2.42 0.05
C ILE A 57 -3.19 3.79 -0.57
N PRO A 58 -2.69 4.78 0.19
CA PRO A 58 -2.32 6.06 -0.41
C PRO A 58 -1.22 5.95 -1.46
N ILE A 59 -0.22 5.12 -1.23
CA ILE A 59 0.87 4.93 -2.21
C ILE A 59 0.30 4.39 -3.51
N ILE A 60 -0.51 3.35 -3.45
CA ILE A 60 -1.11 2.75 -4.63
C ILE A 60 -1.97 3.77 -5.37
N GLN A 61 -2.81 4.51 -4.67
CA GLN A 61 -3.70 5.48 -5.28
C GLN A 61 -2.94 6.61 -5.97
N LEU A 62 -1.93 7.17 -5.30
CA LEU A 62 -1.15 8.26 -5.87
C LEU A 62 -0.36 7.80 -7.09
N LEU A 63 0.25 6.62 -7.03
CA LEU A 63 1.03 6.10 -8.15
C LEU A 63 0.15 5.64 -9.32
N ALA A 64 -0.99 5.05 -9.05
CA ALA A 64 -1.92 4.63 -10.08
C ALA A 64 -2.53 5.84 -10.81
N GLY A 65 -2.63 6.99 -10.14
CA GLY A 65 -3.13 8.21 -10.73
C GLY A 65 -2.10 8.93 -11.60
N GLU A 66 -0.83 8.55 -11.54
CA GLU A 66 0.21 9.15 -12.37
C GLU A 66 0.22 8.50 -13.75
N ALA A 67 0.01 9.31 -14.79
CA ALA A 67 0.21 8.86 -16.15
C ALA A 67 1.71 8.78 -16.39
N THR A 68 2.24 7.59 -16.59
CA THR A 68 3.67 7.42 -16.81
C THR A 68 3.92 6.53 -18.02
N ASP A 69 4.78 7.02 -18.90
CA ASP A 69 5.26 6.26 -20.05
C ASP A 69 6.49 5.42 -19.66
N ASN A 70 7.01 5.60 -18.46
CA ASN A 70 8.23 4.94 -17.98
C ASN A 70 7.88 3.79 -17.06
N LYS A 71 7.67 2.62 -17.65
CA LYS A 71 7.28 1.43 -16.92
C LYS A 71 8.38 0.86 -16.02
N HIS A 72 9.63 1.28 -16.22
CA HIS A 72 10.77 0.73 -15.48
C HIS A 72 11.27 1.63 -14.35
N ASN A 73 10.67 2.79 -14.16
CA ASN A 73 11.07 3.69 -13.08
C ASN A 73 10.49 3.22 -11.75
N ILE A 74 11.36 3.18 -10.75
CA ILE A 74 10.93 2.92 -9.38
C ILE A 74 10.23 4.15 -8.85
N LYS A 75 8.98 4.00 -8.40
CA LYS A 75 8.16 5.12 -7.90
C LYS A 75 8.12 5.18 -6.38
N ALA A 76 8.28 4.05 -5.71
CA ALA A 76 8.25 3.98 -4.26
C ALA A 76 9.21 2.91 -3.76
N LEU A 77 9.83 3.19 -2.61
CA LEU A 77 10.70 2.23 -1.93
C LEU A 77 10.19 2.06 -0.51
N ILE A 78 9.99 0.82 -0.10
CA ILE A 78 9.51 0.49 1.23
C ILE A 78 10.55 -0.36 1.93
N LEU A 79 11.04 0.13 3.07
CA LEU A 79 12.04 -0.57 3.86
C LEU A 79 11.39 -1.19 5.09
N THR A 80 11.78 -2.41 5.40
CA THR A 80 11.28 -3.14 6.56
C THR A 80 12.41 -3.88 7.25
N PRO A 81 12.33 -4.11 8.57
CA PRO A 81 13.42 -4.74 9.31
C PRO A 81 13.49 -6.27 9.14
N THR A 82 12.42 -6.93 8.72
CA THR A 82 12.39 -8.39 8.64
C THR A 82 11.88 -8.87 7.29
N ARG A 83 12.29 -10.10 6.93
CA ARG A 83 11.83 -10.77 5.72
C ARG A 83 10.32 -11.06 5.79
N GLU A 84 9.86 -11.53 6.94
CA GLU A 84 8.46 -11.87 7.14
C GLU A 84 7.56 -10.66 6.93
N LEU A 85 7.96 -9.50 7.45
CA LEU A 85 7.20 -8.27 7.27
C LEU A 85 7.23 -7.81 5.81
N ALA A 86 8.37 -7.97 5.12
CA ALA A 86 8.47 -7.64 3.70
C ALA A 86 7.48 -8.48 2.88
N ILE A 87 7.35 -9.76 3.18
CA ILE A 87 6.40 -10.65 2.49
C ILE A 87 4.96 -10.22 2.78
N GLN A 88 4.63 -9.88 4.02
CA GLN A 88 3.29 -9.41 4.38
C GLN A 88 2.93 -8.11 3.65
N ILE A 89 3.88 -7.19 3.55
CA ILE A 89 3.67 -5.93 2.82
C ILE A 89 3.45 -6.21 1.33
N ASP A 90 4.25 -7.09 0.75
CA ASP A 90 4.09 -7.47 -0.65
C ASP A 90 2.71 -8.06 -0.93
N GLU A 91 2.22 -8.93 -0.05
CA GLU A 91 0.88 -9.49 -0.16
C GLU A 91 -0.20 -8.40 -0.09
N CYS A 92 -0.04 -7.43 0.80
CA CYS A 92 -0.97 -6.30 0.90
C CYS A 92 -0.99 -5.49 -0.40
N PHE A 93 0.18 -5.19 -0.97
CA PHE A 93 0.24 -4.48 -2.24
C PHE A 93 -0.40 -5.29 -3.38
N SER A 94 -0.19 -6.61 -3.40
CA SER A 94 -0.85 -7.46 -4.38
C SER A 94 -2.37 -7.38 -4.27
N ASP A 95 -2.89 -7.43 -3.05
CA ASP A 95 -4.34 -7.39 -2.81
C ASP A 95 -4.95 -6.05 -3.18
N TYR A 96 -4.34 -4.95 -2.76
CA TYR A 96 -4.92 -3.62 -2.96
C TYR A 96 -4.66 -3.05 -4.34
N ALA A 97 -3.60 -3.47 -5.02
CA ALA A 97 -3.25 -2.99 -6.36
C ALA A 97 -3.78 -3.87 -7.49
N LYS A 98 -4.49 -4.96 -7.19
CA LYS A 98 -4.86 -5.95 -8.21
C LYS A 98 -5.77 -5.41 -9.32
N HIS A 99 -6.51 -4.36 -9.06
CA HIS A 99 -7.36 -3.71 -10.07
C HIS A 99 -6.67 -2.50 -10.70
N THR A 100 -5.37 -2.34 -10.47
CA THR A 100 -4.56 -1.28 -11.06
C THR A 100 -3.48 -1.89 -11.95
N SER A 101 -2.78 -1.05 -12.72
CA SER A 101 -1.68 -1.48 -13.57
C SER A 101 -0.32 -1.44 -12.86
N LEU A 102 -0.28 -1.13 -11.58
CA LEU A 102 0.96 -1.03 -10.83
C LEU A 102 1.63 -2.39 -10.65
N ARG A 103 2.95 -2.37 -10.71
CA ARG A 103 3.79 -3.54 -10.45
C ARG A 103 4.65 -3.31 -9.23
N HIS A 104 4.92 -4.40 -8.52
CA HIS A 104 5.76 -4.35 -7.33
C HIS A 104 6.58 -5.64 -7.24
N THR A 105 7.65 -5.57 -6.48
CA THR A 105 8.48 -6.72 -6.18
C THR A 105 9.04 -6.58 -4.78
N VAL A 106 9.48 -7.69 -4.21
CA VAL A 106 10.11 -7.72 -2.90
C VAL A 106 11.53 -8.25 -3.03
N ILE A 107 12.47 -7.58 -2.37
CA ILE A 107 13.87 -8.01 -2.28
C ILE A 107 14.24 -8.07 -0.81
N PHE A 108 14.81 -9.20 -0.38
CA PHE A 108 15.24 -9.36 1.00
C PHE A 108 16.59 -10.08 1.07
N GLY A 109 17.31 -9.87 2.18
CA GLY A 109 18.62 -10.44 2.39
C GLY A 109 18.58 -11.94 2.69
N GLY A 110 19.74 -12.57 2.66
CA GLY A 110 19.89 -13.99 3.00
C GLY A 110 19.59 -14.96 1.87
N VAL A 111 19.23 -14.45 0.69
CA VAL A 111 18.96 -15.26 -0.50
C VAL A 111 19.65 -14.66 -1.72
N ASN A 112 19.77 -15.44 -2.79
CA ASN A 112 20.33 -14.94 -4.05
C ASN A 112 19.42 -13.88 -4.63
N GLN A 113 19.97 -12.69 -4.90
CA GLN A 113 19.19 -11.56 -5.43
C GLN A 113 18.88 -11.66 -6.92
N ASN A 114 19.59 -12.46 -7.67
CA ASN A 114 19.41 -12.55 -9.11
C ASN A 114 17.96 -12.88 -9.50
N PRO A 115 17.28 -13.84 -8.87
CA PRO A 115 15.89 -14.12 -9.18
C PRO A 115 14.92 -13.01 -8.75
N GLN A 116 15.35 -12.09 -7.88
CA GLN A 116 14.51 -11.02 -7.35
C GLN A 116 14.58 -9.74 -8.21
N VAL A 117 15.58 -9.63 -9.03
CA VAL A 117 15.82 -8.47 -9.88
C VAL A 117 15.35 -8.76 -11.30
#